data_a5b12dacab748fa34531fb9bb596a59e
#
_entry.id   a5b12dacab748fa34531fb9bb596a59e
#
_cell.length_a   1.000
_cell.length_b   1.000
_cell.length_c   1.000
_cell.angle_alpha   90.00
_cell.angle_beta   90.00
_cell.angle_gamma   90.00
#
_symmetry.space_group_name_H-M   'P 1'
#
loop_
_entity.id
_entity.type
_entity.pdbx_description
1 polymer ?
#
loop_
_entity_poly.entity_id
_entity_poly.type
_entity_poly.pdbx_seq_one_letter_code
_entity_poly.pdbx_strand_id
1 'polypeptide(L)'
;MTPRVACFDLDNTLIDRDGAFLAWARWSVGRAGLGDDAVEWLVAEDNGGFRPRGQLFAGFAERFGVAISVDEYDREHPLFTWVEPAVLDGLASLRAAGWRLAVVTNGTVVQQSAKLRHTGIADAVDCCCISEAAGVRKPAREIFELAADGAGASLDGGWMVGDHPSYDIAGGRNAGLSTIRIGHHHPLDTPVADHHFESVLDAFPTILAG
;
A
#
# COMPACT_ATOMS: atom_id res chain seq x y z
N MET A 1 -26.25 -0.03 15.36
CA MET A 1 -25.79 -0.36 13.99
C MET A 1 -24.33 -0.72 14.05
N THR A 2 -23.88 -1.73 13.32
CA THR A 2 -22.46 -2.04 13.19
C THR A 2 -21.77 -0.90 12.42
N PRO A 3 -20.61 -0.39 12.86
CA PRO A 3 -19.90 0.64 12.13
C PRO A 3 -19.52 0.17 10.72
N ARG A 4 -19.41 1.11 9.77
CA ARG A 4 -18.92 0.84 8.42
C ARG A 4 -17.39 0.86 8.40
N VAL A 5 -16.77 0.08 7.51
CA VAL A 5 -15.32 0.08 7.31
C VAL A 5 -14.90 0.98 6.15
N ALA A 6 -13.81 1.71 6.33
CA ALA A 6 -13.04 2.29 5.23
C ALA A 6 -11.70 1.53 5.15
N CYS A 7 -11.56 0.74 4.09
CA CYS A 7 -10.34 -0.01 3.78
C CYS A 7 -9.42 0.84 2.90
N PHE A 8 -8.15 0.86 3.23
CA PHE A 8 -7.10 1.55 2.47
C PHE A 8 -6.00 0.56 2.08
N ASP A 9 -5.53 0.62 0.85
CA ASP A 9 -4.23 0.07 0.53
C ASP A 9 -3.13 0.92 1.19
N LEU A 10 -1.90 0.35 1.28
CA LEU A 10 -0.76 1.04 1.88
C LEU A 10 0.13 1.69 0.82
N ASP A 11 0.72 0.86 -0.04
CA ASP A 11 1.76 1.24 -0.99
C ASP A 11 1.17 2.02 -2.18
N ASN A 12 1.71 3.21 -2.48
CA ASN A 12 1.20 4.16 -3.48
C ASN A 12 -0.24 4.65 -3.24
N THR A 13 -0.75 4.45 -2.01
CA THR A 13 -2.06 4.96 -1.58
C THR A 13 -1.92 5.84 -0.34
N LEU A 14 -1.57 5.27 0.82
CA LEU A 14 -1.30 6.03 2.04
C LEU A 14 0.14 6.54 2.12
N ILE A 15 1.07 5.86 1.46
CA ILE A 15 2.49 6.22 1.38
C ILE A 15 2.97 6.18 -0.07
N ASP A 16 3.95 7.02 -0.40
CA ASP A 16 4.68 6.98 -1.69
C ASP A 16 5.72 5.84 -1.64
N ARG A 17 5.31 4.66 -2.06
CA ARG A 17 6.17 3.47 -2.11
C ARG A 17 7.26 3.59 -3.16
N ASP A 18 6.94 4.15 -4.31
CA ASP A 18 7.88 4.23 -5.44
C ASP A 18 8.97 5.25 -5.16
N GLY A 19 8.62 6.38 -4.55
CA GLY A 19 9.60 7.35 -4.05
C GLY A 19 10.49 6.77 -2.94
N ALA A 20 9.93 6.00 -2.02
CA ALA A 20 10.68 5.31 -0.98
C ALA A 20 11.67 4.29 -1.57
N PHE A 21 11.24 3.51 -2.58
CA PHE A 21 12.12 2.56 -3.26
C PHE A 21 13.26 3.26 -4.00
N LEU A 22 12.97 4.35 -4.70
CA LEU A 22 13.98 5.16 -5.38
C LEU A 22 15.01 5.73 -4.38
N ALA A 23 14.55 6.25 -3.25
CA ALA A 23 15.43 6.79 -2.21
C ALA A 23 16.33 5.70 -1.61
N TRP A 24 15.76 4.53 -1.29
CA TRP A 24 16.53 3.37 -0.83
C TRP A 24 17.53 2.90 -1.90
N ALA A 25 17.12 2.80 -3.16
CA ALA A 25 17.99 2.37 -4.26
C ALA A 25 19.22 3.30 -4.40
N ARG A 26 18.99 4.62 -4.40
CA ARG A 26 20.08 5.61 -4.42
C ARG A 26 21.05 5.47 -3.25
N TRP A 27 20.51 5.30 -2.06
CA TRP A 27 21.31 5.10 -0.86
C TRP A 27 22.12 3.80 -0.91
N SER A 28 21.51 2.67 -1.28
CA SER A 28 22.13 1.36 -1.34
C SER A 28 23.23 1.30 -2.42
N VAL A 29 22.92 1.83 -3.63
CA VAL A 29 23.85 1.91 -4.76
C VAL A 29 25.05 2.84 -4.44
N GLY A 30 24.78 4.01 -3.84
CA GLY A 30 25.84 4.94 -3.42
C GLY A 30 26.77 4.33 -2.38
N ARG A 31 26.22 3.57 -1.42
CA ARG A 31 27.02 2.83 -0.42
C ARG A 31 27.91 1.77 -1.04
N ALA A 32 27.48 1.19 -2.17
CA ALA A 32 28.26 0.22 -2.93
C ALA A 32 29.29 0.86 -3.88
N GLY A 33 29.31 2.19 -3.99
CA GLY A 33 30.21 2.92 -4.90
C GLY A 33 29.86 2.78 -6.38
N LEU A 34 28.60 2.44 -6.69
CA LEU A 34 28.08 2.31 -8.06
C LEU A 34 27.46 3.63 -8.56
N GLY A 35 27.26 3.74 -9.87
CA GLY A 35 26.68 4.91 -10.53
C GLY A 35 25.15 4.88 -10.67
N ASP A 36 24.61 5.95 -11.28
CA ASP A 36 23.16 6.14 -11.48
C ASP A 36 22.53 5.06 -12.37
N ASP A 37 23.30 4.45 -13.27
CA ASP A 37 22.86 3.34 -14.12
C ASP A 37 22.40 2.11 -13.29
N ALA A 38 23.01 1.89 -12.12
CA ALA A 38 22.60 0.83 -11.19
C ALA A 38 21.27 1.19 -10.48
N VAL A 39 21.04 2.47 -10.18
CA VAL A 39 19.75 2.96 -9.63
C VAL A 39 18.64 2.81 -10.66
N GLU A 40 18.88 3.28 -11.89
CA GLU A 40 17.92 3.20 -13.00
C GLU A 40 17.53 1.75 -13.27
N TRP A 41 18.51 0.84 -13.26
CA TRP A 41 18.24 -0.59 -13.43
C TRP A 41 17.37 -1.16 -12.31
N LEU A 42 17.69 -0.86 -11.03
CA LEU A 42 16.87 -1.32 -9.90
C LEU A 42 15.42 -0.84 -10.01
N VAL A 43 15.21 0.43 -10.34
CA VAL A 43 13.87 1.03 -10.46
C VAL A 43 13.11 0.40 -11.63
N ALA A 44 13.74 0.22 -12.77
CA ALA A 44 13.10 -0.40 -13.93
C ALA A 44 12.72 -1.86 -13.68
N GLU A 45 13.60 -2.61 -13.02
CA GLU A 45 13.42 -4.03 -12.78
C GLU A 45 12.54 -4.33 -11.55
N ASP A 46 12.31 -3.37 -10.68
CA ASP A 46 11.40 -3.49 -9.53
C ASP A 46 9.95 -3.79 -9.96
N ASN A 47 9.56 -3.28 -11.12
CA ASN A 47 8.23 -3.46 -11.69
C ASN A 47 7.13 -3.08 -10.68
N GLY A 48 7.22 -1.88 -10.08
CA GLY A 48 6.23 -1.41 -9.11
C GLY A 48 6.10 -2.29 -7.86
N GLY A 49 7.16 -2.99 -7.48
CA GLY A 49 7.15 -3.89 -6.31
C GLY A 49 6.74 -5.33 -6.61
N PHE A 50 6.34 -5.65 -7.85
CA PHE A 50 5.82 -6.98 -8.19
C PHE A 50 6.91 -8.01 -8.48
N ARG A 51 8.14 -7.58 -8.81
CA ARG A 51 9.23 -8.54 -9.00
C ARG A 51 9.67 -9.14 -7.67
N PRO A 52 9.74 -10.49 -7.55
CA PRO A 52 10.23 -11.12 -6.32
C PRO A 52 11.62 -10.63 -5.94
N ARG A 53 11.80 -10.19 -4.70
CA ARG A 53 13.05 -9.55 -4.20
C ARG A 53 14.30 -10.41 -4.44
N GLY A 54 14.20 -11.72 -4.21
CA GLY A 54 15.31 -12.63 -4.48
C GLY A 54 15.75 -12.62 -5.95
N GLN A 55 14.79 -12.54 -6.90
CA GLN A 55 15.11 -12.46 -8.33
C GLN A 55 15.67 -11.10 -8.72
N LEU A 56 15.12 -10.00 -8.17
CA LEU A 56 15.62 -8.66 -8.41
C LEU A 56 17.08 -8.54 -7.98
N PHE A 57 17.40 -8.97 -6.76
CA PHE A 57 18.75 -8.82 -6.20
C PHE A 57 19.76 -9.82 -6.78
N ALA A 58 19.31 -11.01 -7.19
CA ALA A 58 20.16 -11.93 -7.96
C ALA A 58 20.54 -11.32 -9.33
N GLY A 59 19.61 -10.74 -10.07
CA GLY A 59 19.90 -10.03 -11.32
C GLY A 59 20.79 -8.80 -11.13
N PHE A 60 20.62 -8.07 -10.02
CA PHE A 60 21.48 -6.95 -9.67
C PHE A 60 22.93 -7.42 -9.42
N ALA A 61 23.11 -8.48 -8.65
CA ALA A 61 24.42 -9.05 -8.36
C ALA A 61 25.12 -9.57 -9.63
N GLU A 62 24.37 -10.21 -10.53
CA GLU A 62 24.90 -10.67 -11.82
C GLU A 62 25.39 -9.50 -12.69
N ARG A 63 24.63 -8.41 -12.73
CA ARG A 63 24.92 -7.26 -13.59
C ARG A 63 26.01 -6.33 -13.05
N PHE A 64 26.01 -6.06 -11.74
CA PHE A 64 26.85 -5.03 -11.11
C PHE A 64 27.91 -5.60 -10.17
N GLY A 65 27.93 -6.92 -9.94
CA GLY A 65 28.93 -7.57 -9.09
C GLY A 65 28.76 -7.31 -7.59
N VAL A 66 27.64 -6.73 -7.17
CA VAL A 66 27.33 -6.38 -5.77
C VAL A 66 26.08 -7.12 -5.33
N ALA A 67 26.20 -7.88 -4.24
CA ALA A 67 25.08 -8.60 -3.65
C ALA A 67 24.28 -7.69 -2.70
N ILE A 68 22.98 -7.74 -2.82
CA ILE A 68 22.01 -7.17 -1.86
C ILE A 68 21.20 -8.34 -1.31
N SER A 69 21.15 -8.50 0.00
CA SER A 69 20.29 -9.55 0.59
C SER A 69 18.85 -9.05 0.78
N VAL A 70 17.89 -9.98 0.72
CA VAL A 70 16.50 -9.67 1.01
C VAL A 70 16.34 -9.18 2.45
N ASP A 71 17.05 -9.79 3.39
CA ASP A 71 17.02 -9.40 4.81
C ASP A 71 17.55 -7.99 5.06
N GLU A 72 18.56 -7.53 4.30
CA GLU A 72 19.04 -6.14 4.35
C GLU A 72 17.96 -5.20 3.82
N TYR A 73 17.41 -5.49 2.65
CA TYR A 73 16.32 -4.73 2.09
C TYR A 73 15.11 -4.64 3.05
N ASP A 74 14.74 -5.74 3.68
CA ASP A 74 13.61 -5.80 4.60
C ASP A 74 13.81 -4.94 5.85
N ARG A 75 15.05 -4.78 6.30
CA ARG A 75 15.38 -3.88 7.43
C ARG A 75 15.51 -2.42 7.01
N GLU A 76 16.04 -2.16 5.82
CA GLU A 76 16.45 -0.82 5.39
C GLU A 76 15.34 -0.06 4.67
N HIS A 77 14.68 -0.70 3.69
CA HIS A 77 13.68 -0.03 2.86
C HIS A 77 12.53 0.62 3.65
N PRO A 78 11.97 0.03 4.70
CA PRO A 78 10.92 0.68 5.48
C PRO A 78 11.33 2.03 6.10
N LEU A 79 12.64 2.26 6.33
CA LEU A 79 13.16 3.51 6.90
C LEU A 79 13.11 4.69 5.91
N PHE A 80 12.88 4.41 4.63
CA PHE A 80 12.73 5.42 3.57
C PHE A 80 11.26 5.75 3.31
N THR A 81 10.32 5.00 3.92
CA THR A 81 8.90 5.30 3.81
C THR A 81 8.52 6.45 4.73
N TRP A 82 7.60 7.29 4.30
CA TRP A 82 7.03 8.34 5.10
C TRP A 82 5.55 8.51 4.76
N VAL A 83 4.80 9.11 5.65
CA VAL A 83 3.41 9.47 5.45
C VAL A 83 3.25 10.98 5.55
N GLU A 84 2.49 11.57 4.67
CA GLU A 84 2.16 12.99 4.77
C GLU A 84 1.31 13.21 6.03
N PRO A 85 1.65 14.20 6.90
CA PRO A 85 0.88 14.43 8.13
C PRO A 85 -0.62 14.61 7.89
N ALA A 86 -1.01 15.25 6.78
CA ALA A 86 -2.40 15.42 6.39
C ALA A 86 -3.15 14.10 6.15
N VAL A 87 -2.45 13.01 5.81
CA VAL A 87 -3.05 11.67 5.70
C VAL A 87 -3.46 11.15 7.07
N LEU A 88 -2.59 11.30 8.09
CA LEU A 88 -2.93 10.92 9.47
C LEU A 88 -4.09 11.76 10.02
N ASP A 89 -4.12 13.05 9.72
CA ASP A 89 -5.23 13.94 10.09
C ASP A 89 -6.55 13.52 9.41
N GLY A 90 -6.48 13.10 8.13
CA GLY A 90 -7.64 12.58 7.40
C GLY A 90 -8.17 11.28 8.01
N LEU A 91 -7.29 10.33 8.34
CA LEU A 91 -7.65 9.09 9.04
C LEU A 91 -8.29 9.39 10.40
N ALA A 92 -7.71 10.31 11.18
CA ALA A 92 -8.27 10.74 12.47
C ALA A 92 -9.67 11.35 12.31
N SER A 93 -9.89 12.14 11.24
CA SER A 93 -11.19 12.75 10.94
C SER A 93 -12.25 11.70 10.61
N LEU A 94 -11.91 10.66 9.84
CA LEU A 94 -12.82 9.53 9.58
C LEU A 94 -13.18 8.78 10.86
N ARG A 95 -12.21 8.49 11.73
CA ARG A 95 -12.46 7.84 13.05
C ARG A 95 -13.39 8.69 13.91
N ALA A 96 -13.18 10.01 13.96
CA ALA A 96 -14.04 10.94 14.70
C ALA A 96 -15.47 10.96 14.15
N ALA A 97 -15.66 10.72 12.85
CA ALA A 97 -16.97 10.58 12.20
C ALA A 97 -17.62 9.18 12.39
N GLY A 98 -16.95 8.27 13.11
CA GLY A 98 -17.49 6.95 13.46
C GLY A 98 -17.15 5.82 12.48
N TRP A 99 -16.28 6.08 11.49
CA TRP A 99 -15.75 5.04 10.64
C TRP A 99 -14.76 4.15 11.38
N ARG A 100 -14.74 2.87 11.02
CA ARG A 100 -13.66 1.95 11.36
C ARG A 100 -12.68 1.87 10.21
N LEU A 101 -11.39 1.90 10.52
CA LEU A 101 -10.35 2.01 9.51
C LEU A 101 -9.53 0.72 9.45
N ALA A 102 -9.34 0.21 8.25
CA ALA A 102 -8.48 -0.94 8.05
C ALA A 102 -7.46 -0.68 6.92
N VAL A 103 -6.20 -1.04 7.12
CA VAL A 103 -5.26 -1.20 6.02
C VAL A 103 -5.35 -2.62 5.50
N VAL A 104 -5.53 -2.77 4.17
CA VAL A 104 -5.56 -4.06 3.47
C VAL A 104 -4.45 -4.06 2.43
N THR A 105 -3.35 -4.76 2.70
CA THR A 105 -2.15 -4.67 1.86
C THR A 105 -1.61 -6.03 1.45
N ASN A 106 -1.20 -6.14 0.17
CA ASN A 106 -0.50 -7.32 -0.35
C ASN A 106 1.00 -7.17 -0.07
N GLY A 107 1.59 -8.12 0.65
CA GLY A 107 3.02 -8.11 0.96
C GLY A 107 3.37 -9.06 2.09
N THR A 108 4.66 -9.04 2.47
CA THR A 108 5.18 -9.83 3.58
C THR A 108 4.91 -9.13 4.92
N VAL A 109 4.76 -9.92 5.98
CA VAL A 109 4.58 -9.39 7.35
C VAL A 109 5.75 -8.49 7.74
N VAL A 110 6.97 -8.91 7.39
CA VAL A 110 8.19 -8.16 7.74
C VAL A 110 8.15 -6.75 7.15
N GLN A 111 7.96 -6.63 5.84
CA GLN A 111 7.94 -5.35 5.14
C GLN A 111 6.76 -4.47 5.56
N GLN A 112 5.54 -4.98 5.47
CA GLN A 112 4.37 -4.15 5.68
C GLN A 112 4.22 -3.72 7.14
N SER A 113 4.52 -4.61 8.11
CA SER A 113 4.51 -4.22 9.53
C SER A 113 5.58 -3.18 9.87
N ALA A 114 6.76 -3.27 9.24
CA ALA A 114 7.80 -2.27 9.45
C ALA A 114 7.41 -0.90 8.91
N LYS A 115 6.84 -0.83 7.69
CA LYS A 115 6.32 0.41 7.09
C LYS A 115 5.22 1.02 7.94
N LEU A 116 4.20 0.23 8.32
CA LEU A 116 3.07 0.68 9.14
C LEU A 116 3.51 1.27 10.48
N ARG A 117 4.48 0.64 11.14
CA ARG A 117 5.05 1.17 12.41
C ARG A 117 5.89 2.42 12.18
N HIS A 118 6.76 2.40 11.16
CA HIS A 118 7.66 3.52 10.89
C HIS A 118 6.90 4.81 10.55
N THR A 119 5.80 4.69 9.82
CA THR A 119 4.95 5.82 9.41
C THR A 119 3.92 6.21 10.47
N GLY A 120 3.71 5.41 11.51
CA GLY A 120 2.68 5.66 12.52
C GLY A 120 1.25 5.29 12.05
N ILE A 121 1.08 4.79 10.83
CA ILE A 121 -0.23 4.39 10.31
C ILE A 121 -0.84 3.26 11.16
N ALA A 122 0.00 2.36 11.71
CA ALA A 122 -0.49 1.27 12.57
C ALA A 122 -1.32 1.77 13.76
N ASP A 123 -0.99 2.93 14.34
CA ASP A 123 -1.70 3.52 15.47
C ASP A 123 -2.92 4.35 15.04
N ALA A 124 -2.97 4.74 13.76
CA ALA A 124 -4.04 5.55 13.19
C ALA A 124 -5.24 4.72 12.71
N VAL A 125 -5.11 3.39 12.58
CA VAL A 125 -6.17 2.49 12.08
C VAL A 125 -6.59 1.45 13.11
N ASP A 126 -7.75 0.84 12.93
CA ASP A 126 -8.29 -0.17 13.84
C ASP A 126 -7.78 -1.59 13.50
N CYS A 127 -7.40 -1.84 12.24
CA CYS A 127 -6.90 -3.13 11.78
C CYS A 127 -5.84 -2.97 10.68
N CYS A 128 -4.81 -3.81 10.70
CA CYS A 128 -3.84 -3.97 9.61
C CYS A 128 -3.90 -5.42 9.09
N CYS A 129 -4.53 -5.62 7.93
CA CYS A 129 -4.68 -6.92 7.30
C CYS A 129 -3.60 -7.09 6.21
N ILE A 130 -2.56 -7.86 6.51
CA ILE A 130 -1.43 -8.13 5.62
C ILE A 130 -1.64 -9.50 4.99
N SER A 131 -1.56 -9.60 3.67
CA SER A 131 -1.90 -10.82 2.92
C SER A 131 -1.12 -12.07 3.34
N GLU A 132 0.15 -11.95 3.69
CA GLU A 132 0.95 -13.09 4.16
C GLU A 132 0.43 -13.63 5.51
N ALA A 133 0.09 -12.75 6.46
CA ALA A 133 -0.49 -13.15 7.74
C ALA A 133 -1.91 -13.69 7.59
N ALA A 134 -2.68 -13.10 6.68
CA ALA A 134 -4.07 -13.50 6.41
C ALA A 134 -4.18 -14.84 5.66
N GLY A 135 -3.10 -15.29 5.01
CA GLY A 135 -3.11 -16.48 4.15
C GLY A 135 -3.94 -16.31 2.86
N VAL A 136 -4.42 -15.10 2.61
CA VAL A 136 -5.21 -14.70 1.44
C VAL A 136 -4.84 -13.29 1.02
N ARG A 137 -4.95 -12.97 -0.27
CA ARG A 137 -4.52 -11.68 -0.81
C ARG A 137 -5.59 -11.02 -1.68
N LYS A 138 -5.54 -9.70 -1.81
CA LYS A 138 -6.33 -8.96 -2.79
C LYS A 138 -6.05 -9.53 -4.20
N PRO A 139 -7.06 -9.74 -5.06
CA PRO A 139 -8.44 -9.23 -4.97
C PRO A 139 -9.46 -10.20 -4.33
N ALA A 140 -9.03 -11.23 -3.61
CA ALA A 140 -9.96 -12.16 -2.98
C ALA A 140 -10.83 -11.43 -1.92
N ARG A 141 -12.15 -11.74 -1.92
CA ARG A 141 -13.13 -11.10 -1.02
C ARG A 141 -12.78 -11.32 0.45
N GLU A 142 -12.26 -12.47 0.75
CA GLU A 142 -11.97 -12.95 2.12
C GLU A 142 -11.00 -12.01 2.87
N ILE A 143 -10.03 -11.37 2.18
CA ILE A 143 -9.11 -10.45 2.87
C ILE A 143 -9.83 -9.18 3.36
N PHE A 144 -10.85 -8.71 2.64
CA PHE A 144 -11.66 -7.56 3.05
C PHE A 144 -12.59 -7.93 4.21
N GLU A 145 -13.14 -9.15 4.21
CA GLU A 145 -13.94 -9.68 5.32
C GLU A 145 -13.09 -9.77 6.59
N LEU A 146 -11.88 -10.33 6.52
CA LEU A 146 -10.95 -10.39 7.64
C LEU A 146 -10.57 -8.99 8.16
N ALA A 147 -10.40 -8.02 7.26
CA ALA A 147 -10.08 -6.64 7.63
C ALA A 147 -11.25 -5.96 8.35
N ALA A 148 -12.48 -6.16 7.87
CA ALA A 148 -13.68 -5.62 8.50
C ALA A 148 -13.93 -6.25 9.88
N ASP A 149 -13.81 -7.57 9.98
CA ASP A 149 -13.91 -8.32 11.26
C ASP A 149 -12.87 -7.83 12.26
N GLY A 150 -11.60 -7.70 11.83
CA GLY A 150 -10.51 -7.20 12.66
C GLY A 150 -10.71 -5.76 13.13
N ALA A 151 -11.39 -4.94 12.34
CA ALA A 151 -11.77 -3.58 12.70
C ALA A 151 -13.08 -3.49 13.52
N GLY A 152 -13.80 -4.61 13.71
CA GLY A 152 -15.10 -4.63 14.37
C GLY A 152 -16.19 -3.91 13.57
N ALA A 153 -16.19 -4.04 12.25
CA ALA A 153 -17.02 -3.30 11.32
C ALA A 153 -17.74 -4.20 10.30
N SER A 154 -18.62 -3.58 9.50
CA SER A 154 -19.29 -4.22 8.36
C SER A 154 -18.71 -3.71 7.04
N LEU A 155 -18.67 -4.59 6.03
CA LEU A 155 -18.40 -4.20 4.64
C LEU A 155 -19.56 -3.40 4.04
N ASP A 156 -20.80 -3.60 4.54
CA ASP A 156 -21.99 -2.96 4.02
C ASP A 156 -21.90 -1.43 4.13
N GLY A 157 -22.01 -0.74 3.00
CA GLY A 157 -21.83 0.71 2.90
C GLY A 157 -20.39 1.19 3.15
N GLY A 158 -19.40 0.28 3.11
CA GLY A 158 -17.99 0.57 3.29
C GLY A 158 -17.28 1.02 2.01
N TRP A 159 -16.01 1.37 2.15
CA TRP A 159 -15.15 1.85 1.06
C TRP A 159 -13.86 1.03 0.93
N MET A 160 -13.38 0.89 -0.30
CA MET A 160 -11.99 0.52 -0.61
C MET A 160 -11.31 1.64 -1.38
N VAL A 161 -10.20 2.11 -0.85
CA VAL A 161 -9.34 3.16 -1.43
C VAL A 161 -7.99 2.54 -1.79
N GLY A 162 -7.57 2.64 -3.04
CA GLY A 162 -6.30 2.07 -3.47
C GLY A 162 -5.89 2.49 -4.87
N ASP A 163 -4.63 2.18 -5.24
CA ASP A 163 -4.05 2.57 -6.52
C ASP A 163 -4.22 1.52 -7.63
N HIS A 164 -4.42 0.25 -7.26
CA HIS A 164 -4.35 -0.83 -8.24
C HIS A 164 -5.72 -1.27 -8.75
N PRO A 165 -5.97 -1.21 -10.10
CA PRO A 165 -7.29 -1.54 -10.69
C PRO A 165 -7.79 -2.92 -10.31
N SER A 166 -6.93 -3.94 -10.41
CA SER A 166 -7.34 -5.34 -10.20
C SER A 166 -7.38 -5.72 -8.72
N TYR A 167 -6.40 -5.29 -7.92
CA TYR A 167 -6.32 -5.70 -6.51
C TYR A 167 -7.28 -4.92 -5.63
N ASP A 168 -7.32 -3.60 -5.79
CA ASP A 168 -8.09 -2.72 -4.93
C ASP A 168 -9.50 -2.50 -5.47
N ILE A 169 -9.60 -2.06 -6.72
CA ILE A 169 -10.89 -1.66 -7.29
C ILE A 169 -11.74 -2.88 -7.61
N ALA A 170 -11.21 -3.87 -8.36
CA ALA A 170 -11.95 -5.10 -8.60
C ALA A 170 -12.20 -5.88 -7.31
N GLY A 171 -11.19 -5.97 -6.43
CA GLY A 171 -11.30 -6.66 -5.14
C GLY A 171 -12.34 -6.03 -4.23
N GLY A 172 -12.31 -4.70 -4.05
CA GLY A 172 -13.28 -3.95 -3.26
C GLY A 172 -14.70 -4.11 -3.78
N ARG A 173 -14.90 -4.00 -5.09
CA ARG A 173 -16.24 -4.23 -5.72
C ARG A 173 -16.74 -5.65 -5.50
N ASN A 174 -15.86 -6.65 -5.64
CA ASN A 174 -16.23 -8.05 -5.38
C ASN A 174 -16.59 -8.29 -3.90
N ALA A 175 -16.03 -7.49 -3.00
CA ALA A 175 -16.37 -7.50 -1.58
C ALA A 175 -17.66 -6.71 -1.26
N GLY A 176 -18.22 -5.97 -2.21
CA GLY A 176 -19.41 -5.15 -2.03
C GLY A 176 -19.13 -3.74 -1.51
N LEU A 177 -17.88 -3.31 -1.57
CA LEU A 177 -17.45 -1.97 -1.16
C LEU A 177 -17.61 -0.97 -2.32
N SER A 178 -17.91 0.29 -1.99
CA SER A 178 -17.67 1.42 -2.89
C SER A 178 -16.17 1.62 -3.06
N THR A 179 -15.74 2.13 -4.21
CA THR A 179 -14.31 2.15 -4.57
C THR A 179 -13.82 3.53 -4.95
N ILE A 180 -12.66 3.90 -4.44
CA ILE A 180 -11.92 5.12 -4.81
C ILE A 180 -10.55 4.71 -5.32
N ARG A 181 -10.24 5.09 -6.56
CA ARG A 181 -8.91 4.90 -7.11
C ARG A 181 -8.03 6.13 -6.85
N ILE A 182 -6.79 5.89 -6.45
CA ILE A 182 -5.76 6.91 -6.24
C ILE A 182 -4.70 6.84 -7.33
N GLY A 183 -4.16 8.00 -7.71
CA GLY A 183 -3.07 8.14 -8.68
C GLY A 183 -3.53 8.41 -10.10
N HIS A 184 -2.61 8.34 -11.04
CA HIS A 184 -2.89 8.71 -12.43
C HIS A 184 -3.93 7.78 -13.08
N HIS A 185 -4.94 8.39 -13.71
CA HIS A 185 -5.96 7.67 -14.46
C HIS A 185 -5.42 7.28 -15.84
N HIS A 186 -5.53 6.00 -16.16
CA HIS A 186 -5.34 5.54 -17.54
C HIS A 186 -6.71 5.18 -18.15
N PRO A 187 -7.05 5.70 -19.36
CA PRO A 187 -8.37 5.49 -19.96
C PRO A 187 -8.76 4.01 -20.16
N LEU A 188 -7.79 3.11 -20.18
CA LEU A 188 -8.00 1.66 -20.34
C LEU A 188 -8.09 0.91 -18.99
N ASP A 189 -8.04 1.61 -17.87
CA ASP A 189 -8.14 0.99 -16.56
C ASP A 189 -9.54 0.38 -16.34
N THR A 190 -9.56 -0.91 -16.10
CA THR A 190 -10.79 -1.68 -15.82
C THR A 190 -10.56 -2.58 -14.61
N PRO A 191 -11.54 -2.69 -13.71
CA PRO A 191 -12.82 -1.96 -13.68
C PRO A 191 -12.65 -0.48 -13.31
N VAL A 192 -13.62 0.34 -13.74
CA VAL A 192 -13.68 1.76 -13.37
C VAL A 192 -14.11 1.86 -11.90
N ALA A 193 -13.38 2.63 -11.08
CA ALA A 193 -13.76 2.94 -9.70
C ALA A 193 -14.96 3.89 -9.66
N ASP A 194 -15.68 3.93 -8.54
CA ASP A 194 -16.81 4.85 -8.36
C ASP A 194 -16.34 6.31 -8.29
N HIS A 195 -15.14 6.53 -7.73
CA HIS A 195 -14.43 7.82 -7.75
C HIS A 195 -12.97 7.63 -8.09
N HIS A 196 -12.34 8.68 -8.63
CA HIS A 196 -10.92 8.72 -8.93
C HIS A 196 -10.32 10.06 -8.51
N PHE A 197 -9.19 10.01 -7.79
CA PHE A 197 -8.45 11.18 -7.32
C PHE A 197 -6.95 10.98 -7.52
N GLU A 198 -6.21 12.06 -7.66
CA GLU A 198 -4.74 12.04 -7.72
C GLU A 198 -4.12 11.71 -6.35
N SER A 199 -4.76 12.17 -5.26
CA SER A 199 -4.29 12.02 -3.89
C SER A 199 -5.35 11.39 -3.00
N VAL A 200 -4.91 10.59 -2.02
CA VAL A 200 -5.77 10.06 -0.97
C VAL A 200 -6.41 11.17 -0.12
N LEU A 201 -5.79 12.34 -0.06
CA LEU A 201 -6.33 13.50 0.66
C LEU A 201 -7.70 13.92 0.11
N ASP A 202 -7.90 13.80 -1.20
CA ASP A 202 -9.16 14.12 -1.87
C ASP A 202 -10.24 13.04 -1.65
N ALA A 203 -9.84 11.84 -1.23
CA ALA A 203 -10.78 10.75 -0.92
C ALA A 203 -11.48 10.94 0.43
N PHE A 204 -10.83 11.55 1.43
CA PHE A 204 -11.39 11.70 2.77
C PHE A 204 -12.73 12.47 2.80
N PRO A 205 -12.88 13.63 2.12
CA PRO A 205 -14.17 14.32 2.06
C PRO A 205 -15.29 13.49 1.44
N THR A 206 -14.98 12.67 0.42
CA THR A 206 -15.97 11.79 -0.23
C THR A 206 -16.46 10.72 0.74
N ILE A 207 -15.57 10.08 1.50
CA ILE A 207 -15.93 9.07 2.50
C ILE A 207 -16.75 9.71 3.64
N LEU A 208 -16.39 10.92 4.08
CA LEU A 208 -17.11 11.65 5.14
C LEU A 208 -18.54 12.04 4.73
N ALA A 209 -18.80 12.27 3.44
CA ALA A 209 -20.10 12.64 2.91
C ALA A 209 -21.05 11.44 2.68
N GLY A 210 -20.52 10.22 2.59
CA GLY A 210 -21.29 8.97 2.36
C GLY A 210 -21.54 8.22 3.65
#